data_fa8953bf93b1b3eeaf93a1eae9cc7c7f
#
_entry.id   fa8953bf93b1b3eeaf93a1eae9cc7c7f
#
_cell.length_a   1.000
_cell.length_b   1.000
_cell.length_c   1.000
_cell.angle_alpha   90.00
_cell.angle_beta   90.00
_cell.angle_gamma   90.00
#
_symmetry.space_group_name_H-M   'P 1'
#
loop_
_entity.id
_entity.type
_entity.pdbx_description
1 polymer ?
#
loop_
_entity_poly.entity_id
_entity_poly.type
_entity_poly.pdbx_seq_one_letter_code
_entity_poly.pdbx_strand_id
1 'polypeptide(L)'
;MNKRMRIGAVVVIAVAVISVIYFSQQPSRDSQPDAAFNDMPAWQVIKEQDPAFHKRIQDQMVVMQKEGKTEQQIIDAVQPQILKLQVGKLQHAPDKNVVEYMRLNMEQTAAMQKVSDDDCFRFLYPAVKGGVNPMRVLDKSLMDRRMQADVEMMRAAAGPDRHTVTQQERDTARADVAPIMQKLAKKYGDDFQLLQNPSKGVGKEKLSCDLVQDLWGNVLDLPEERAAGVIRLAVSEM
;
A
#
# COMPACT_ATOMS: atom_id res chain seq x y z
N MET A 1 0.37 14.28 -34.09
CA MET A 1 1.56 14.15 -33.23
C MET A 1 1.09 13.54 -31.93
N ASN A 2 1.08 12.19 -31.88
CA ASN A 2 0.52 11.42 -30.76
C ASN A 2 1.48 11.49 -29.57
N LYS A 3 1.23 12.40 -28.62
CA LYS A 3 1.75 12.27 -27.27
C LYS A 3 1.10 11.01 -26.66
N ARG A 4 1.80 9.88 -26.72
CA ARG A 4 1.47 8.71 -25.91
C ARG A 4 1.43 9.21 -24.48
N MET A 5 0.22 9.37 -23.96
CA MET A 5 -0.02 9.63 -22.54
C MET A 5 0.56 8.42 -21.79
N ARG A 6 1.79 8.57 -21.31
CA ARG A 6 2.36 7.58 -20.39
C ARG A 6 1.46 7.65 -19.17
N ILE A 7 0.72 6.58 -18.96
CA ILE A 7 0.07 6.29 -17.70
C ILE A 7 1.20 5.88 -16.73
N GLY A 8 2.14 6.79 -16.53
CA GLY A 8 3.07 6.75 -15.42
C GLY A 8 2.30 7.27 -14.22
N ALA A 9 1.20 6.61 -13.93
CA ALA A 9 0.43 6.92 -12.76
C ALA A 9 1.24 6.44 -11.57
N VAL A 10 1.70 7.37 -10.79
CA VAL A 10 2.05 7.11 -9.41
C VAL A 10 0.78 6.59 -8.72
N VAL A 11 0.60 5.30 -8.80
CA VAL A 11 -0.40 4.63 -7.99
C VAL A 11 0.20 4.50 -6.61
N VAL A 12 -0.16 5.42 -5.75
CA VAL A 12 0.17 5.31 -4.35
C VAL A 12 -0.71 4.22 -3.76
N ILE A 13 -0.09 3.09 -3.50
CA ILE A 13 -0.64 2.07 -2.63
C ILE A 13 -0.06 2.37 -1.26
N ALA A 14 -0.86 2.99 -0.40
CA ALA A 14 -0.52 3.12 0.99
C ALA A 14 -0.51 1.72 1.61
N VAL A 15 0.65 1.25 1.99
CA VAL A 15 0.81 0.00 2.71
C VAL A 15 1.02 0.34 4.17
N ALA A 16 0.05 -0.03 4.98
CA ALA A 16 0.19 -0.02 6.42
C ALA A 16 1.26 -1.05 6.81
N VAL A 17 2.47 -0.60 7.07
CA VAL A 17 3.50 -1.44 7.68
C VAL A 17 3.17 -1.56 9.16
N ILE A 18 2.39 -2.57 9.48
CA ILE A 18 1.95 -2.89 10.82
C ILE A 18 3.12 -3.34 11.71
N SER A 19 4.22 -3.72 11.08
CA SER A 19 5.28 -4.49 11.71
C SER A 19 6.20 -3.73 12.67
N VAL A 20 6.32 -2.43 12.54
CA VAL A 20 7.34 -1.67 13.30
C VAL A 20 6.82 -1.14 14.65
N ILE A 21 5.53 -1.21 14.87
CA ILE A 21 4.81 -0.35 15.82
C ILE A 21 4.53 -1.01 17.15
N TYR A 22 4.55 -2.31 17.23
CA TYR A 22 4.30 -3.03 18.48
C TYR A 22 5.36 -2.73 19.57
N PHE A 23 6.46 -2.13 19.14
CA PHE A 23 7.62 -1.82 20.00
C PHE A 23 7.40 -0.67 20.99
N SER A 24 6.53 0.27 20.69
CA SER A 24 6.42 1.51 21.46
C SER A 24 5.45 1.44 22.66
N GLN A 25 4.71 0.36 22.83
CA GLN A 25 3.71 0.27 23.88
C GLN A 25 4.12 -0.54 25.12
N GLN A 26 5.32 -1.12 25.16
CA GLN A 26 5.79 -1.80 26.36
C GLN A 26 6.93 -1.04 27.06
N PRO A 27 6.74 -0.59 28.32
CA PRO A 27 7.78 0.09 29.07
C PRO A 27 8.72 -0.89 29.79
N SER A 28 9.24 -1.90 29.10
CA SER A 28 10.24 -2.79 29.69
C SER A 28 11.49 -2.83 28.81
N ARG A 29 12.60 -2.35 29.36
CA ARG A 29 13.93 -2.25 28.75
C ARG A 29 14.56 -3.60 28.35
N ASP A 30 13.87 -4.73 28.55
CA ASP A 30 14.38 -6.09 28.31
C ASP A 30 13.58 -6.92 27.30
N SER A 31 12.53 -6.38 26.67
CA SER A 31 11.82 -7.12 25.63
C SER A 31 12.64 -7.11 24.35
N GLN A 32 13.14 -8.30 23.96
CA GLN A 32 13.82 -8.49 22.67
C GLN A 32 12.86 -8.05 21.56
N PRO A 33 13.36 -7.26 20.58
CA PRO A 33 12.59 -6.83 19.41
C PRO A 33 11.88 -7.95 18.67
N ASP A 34 12.47 -9.15 18.73
CA ASP A 34 12.01 -10.36 18.03
C ASP A 34 10.62 -10.86 18.44
N ALA A 35 10.23 -10.70 19.71
CA ALA A 35 8.99 -11.29 20.20
C ALA A 35 7.74 -10.65 19.57
N ALA A 36 7.70 -9.34 19.49
CA ALA A 36 6.53 -8.62 18.96
C ALA A 36 6.32 -8.79 17.45
N PHE A 37 7.41 -8.94 16.68
CA PHE A 37 7.35 -9.23 15.25
C PHE A 37 6.97 -10.68 14.96
N ASN A 38 7.47 -11.60 15.78
CA ASN A 38 7.21 -13.02 15.59
C ASN A 38 5.73 -13.40 15.73
N ASP A 39 4.95 -12.60 16.45
CA ASP A 39 3.52 -12.84 16.64
C ASP A 39 2.65 -12.25 15.50
N MET A 40 3.24 -11.54 14.52
CA MET A 40 2.47 -10.92 13.43
C MET A 40 2.25 -11.91 12.28
N PRO A 41 0.99 -12.24 11.93
CA PRO A 41 0.69 -13.27 10.93
C PRO A 41 1.33 -13.01 9.56
N ALA A 42 1.34 -11.75 9.09
CA ALA A 42 1.96 -11.39 7.81
C ALA A 42 3.50 -11.57 7.85
N TRP A 43 4.12 -11.29 8.99
CA TRP A 43 5.56 -11.46 9.18
C TRP A 43 5.97 -12.94 9.17
N GLN A 44 5.13 -13.81 9.73
CA GLN A 44 5.32 -15.26 9.65
C GLN A 44 5.27 -15.75 8.20
N VAL A 45 4.31 -15.26 7.41
CA VAL A 45 4.23 -15.62 5.97
C VAL A 45 5.48 -15.15 5.22
N ILE A 46 6.00 -13.96 5.52
CA ILE A 46 7.26 -13.48 4.94
C ILE A 46 8.42 -14.40 5.33
N LYS A 47 8.50 -14.81 6.60
CA LYS A 47 9.54 -15.75 7.08
C LYS A 47 9.45 -17.10 6.38
N GLU A 48 8.26 -17.62 6.17
CA GLU A 48 8.01 -18.89 5.46
C GLU A 48 8.39 -18.80 3.98
N GLN A 49 8.04 -17.71 3.31
CA GLN A 49 8.18 -17.57 1.85
C GLN A 49 9.51 -16.97 1.40
N ASP A 50 10.10 -16.10 2.21
CA ASP A 50 11.39 -15.43 1.95
C ASP A 50 12.17 -15.21 3.26
N PRO A 51 12.75 -16.28 3.82
CA PRO A 51 13.52 -16.21 5.06
C PRO A 51 14.73 -15.27 4.98
N ALA A 52 15.30 -15.10 3.79
CA ALA A 52 16.44 -14.19 3.58
C ALA A 52 16.01 -12.72 3.70
N PHE A 53 14.89 -12.37 3.08
CA PHE A 53 14.29 -11.03 3.24
C PHE A 53 13.91 -10.76 4.69
N HIS A 54 13.21 -11.70 5.33
CA HIS A 54 12.81 -11.61 6.73
C HIS A 54 14.01 -11.30 7.63
N LYS A 55 15.06 -12.13 7.53
CA LYS A 55 16.29 -11.94 8.32
C LYS A 55 16.95 -10.58 8.06
N ARG A 56 17.06 -10.17 6.80
CA ARG A 56 17.67 -8.88 6.44
C ARG A 56 16.94 -7.70 7.07
N ILE A 57 15.61 -7.68 7.02
CA ILE A 57 14.80 -6.61 7.61
C ILE A 57 14.94 -6.62 9.14
N GLN A 58 14.91 -7.79 9.74
CA GLN A 58 15.07 -7.95 11.20
C GLN A 58 16.45 -7.43 11.66
N ASP A 59 17.53 -7.86 10.99
CA ASP A 59 18.89 -7.41 11.29
C ASP A 59 19.02 -5.88 11.15
N GLN A 60 18.43 -5.30 10.08
CA GLN A 60 18.41 -3.85 9.86
C GLN A 60 17.74 -3.10 11.01
N MET A 61 16.55 -3.56 11.45
CA MET A 61 15.84 -2.93 12.56
C MET A 61 16.63 -2.99 13.88
N VAL A 62 17.24 -4.15 14.18
CA VAL A 62 18.07 -4.32 15.38
C VAL A 62 19.28 -3.37 15.35
N VAL A 63 19.94 -3.22 14.20
CA VAL A 63 21.06 -2.27 14.06
C VAL A 63 20.60 -0.84 14.29
N MET A 64 19.50 -0.42 13.65
CA MET A 64 18.98 0.93 13.79
C MET A 64 18.53 1.26 15.22
N GLN A 65 17.98 0.28 15.94
CA GLN A 65 17.64 0.46 17.36
C GLN A 65 18.89 0.65 18.23
N LYS A 66 19.95 -0.16 18.01
CA LYS A 66 21.23 -0.01 18.71
C LYS A 66 21.88 1.33 18.44
N GLU A 67 21.67 1.89 17.26
CA GLU A 67 22.12 3.24 16.87
C GLU A 67 21.25 4.36 17.48
N GLY A 68 20.21 4.03 18.23
CA GLY A 68 19.29 5.01 18.83
C GLY A 68 18.37 5.71 17.84
N LYS A 69 18.10 5.10 16.68
CA LYS A 69 17.13 5.64 15.72
C LYS A 69 15.72 5.65 16.32
N THR A 70 14.97 6.68 15.97
CA THR A 70 13.57 6.79 16.37
C THR A 70 12.70 5.75 15.64
N GLU A 71 11.54 5.41 16.21
CA GLU A 71 10.53 4.56 15.56
C GLU A 71 10.24 5.04 14.14
N GLN A 72 10.03 6.34 13.93
CA GLN A 72 9.75 6.91 12.62
C GLN A 72 10.89 6.68 11.62
N GLN A 73 12.15 6.84 12.04
CA GLN A 73 13.31 6.59 11.19
C GLN A 73 13.41 5.11 10.77
N ILE A 74 13.05 4.19 11.67
CA ILE A 74 13.01 2.76 11.37
C ILE A 74 11.88 2.45 10.37
N ILE A 75 10.68 3.01 10.60
CA ILE A 75 9.54 2.90 9.68
C ILE A 75 9.94 3.38 8.28
N ASP A 76 10.47 4.59 8.16
CA ASP A 76 10.86 5.20 6.88
C ASP A 76 11.88 4.37 6.11
N ALA A 77 12.78 3.66 6.81
CA ALA A 77 13.78 2.81 6.21
C ALA A 77 13.26 1.43 5.76
N VAL A 78 12.33 0.85 6.51
CA VAL A 78 11.86 -0.54 6.32
C VAL A 78 10.61 -0.62 5.46
N GLN A 79 9.69 0.34 5.61
CA GLN A 79 8.41 0.37 4.91
C GLN A 79 8.52 0.23 3.38
N PRO A 80 9.41 0.95 2.67
CA PRO A 80 9.51 0.83 1.22
C PRO A 80 9.90 -0.58 0.76
N GLN A 81 10.69 -1.29 1.56
CA GLN A 81 11.15 -2.65 1.24
C GLN A 81 10.01 -3.66 1.37
N ILE A 82 9.20 -3.55 2.43
CA ILE A 82 8.03 -4.41 2.64
C ILE A 82 6.97 -4.11 1.58
N LEU A 83 6.74 -2.83 1.25
CA LEU A 83 5.85 -2.43 0.18
C LEU A 83 6.24 -3.08 -1.16
N LYS A 84 7.50 -3.02 -1.51
CA LYS A 84 8.01 -3.64 -2.75
C LYS A 84 7.74 -5.15 -2.77
N LEU A 85 7.90 -5.85 -1.65
CA LEU A 85 7.58 -7.28 -1.55
C LEU A 85 6.08 -7.52 -1.76
N GLN A 86 5.21 -6.76 -1.08
CA GLN A 86 3.75 -6.92 -1.17
C GLN A 86 3.24 -6.61 -2.58
N VAL A 87 3.73 -5.54 -3.20
CA VAL A 87 3.41 -5.19 -4.59
C VAL A 87 3.80 -6.30 -5.56
N GLY A 88 4.99 -6.90 -5.36
CA GLY A 88 5.41 -8.07 -6.13
C GLY A 88 4.47 -9.28 -5.96
N LYS A 89 3.95 -9.49 -4.75
CA LYS A 89 2.96 -10.55 -4.49
C LYS A 89 1.60 -10.26 -5.15
N LEU A 90 1.14 -9.00 -5.14
CA LEU A 90 -0.11 -8.60 -5.79
C LEU A 90 -0.16 -8.97 -7.28
N GLN A 91 0.97 -8.92 -8.00
CA GLN A 91 1.04 -9.35 -9.41
C GLN A 91 0.61 -10.80 -9.60
N HIS A 92 0.76 -11.62 -8.58
CA HIS A 92 0.56 -13.06 -8.64
C HIS A 92 -0.62 -13.56 -7.80
N ALA A 93 -1.25 -12.70 -7.02
CA ALA A 93 -2.43 -13.08 -6.25
C ALA A 93 -3.67 -13.23 -7.15
N PRO A 94 -4.61 -14.15 -6.84
CA PRO A 94 -5.90 -14.22 -7.51
C PRO A 94 -6.70 -12.92 -7.45
N ASP A 95 -7.61 -12.71 -8.39
CA ASP A 95 -8.37 -11.44 -8.54
C ASP A 95 -9.07 -11.01 -7.26
N LYS A 96 -9.77 -11.94 -6.61
CA LYS A 96 -10.43 -11.70 -5.32
C LYS A 96 -9.49 -11.10 -4.28
N ASN A 97 -8.28 -11.63 -4.15
CA ASN A 97 -7.31 -11.16 -3.16
C ASN A 97 -6.75 -9.77 -3.52
N VAL A 98 -6.54 -9.51 -4.81
CA VAL A 98 -6.09 -8.21 -5.32
C VAL A 98 -7.14 -7.13 -5.06
N VAL A 99 -8.40 -7.41 -5.37
CA VAL A 99 -9.51 -6.48 -5.17
C VAL A 99 -9.75 -6.22 -3.69
N GLU A 100 -9.75 -7.26 -2.85
CA GLU A 100 -9.93 -7.11 -1.40
C GLU A 100 -8.79 -6.31 -0.76
N TYR A 101 -7.55 -6.56 -1.16
CA TYR A 101 -6.39 -5.77 -0.73
C TYR A 101 -6.60 -4.27 -1.02
N MET A 102 -7.04 -3.92 -2.23
CA MET A 102 -7.26 -2.52 -2.61
C MET A 102 -8.48 -1.93 -1.89
N ARG A 103 -9.55 -2.69 -1.71
CA ARG A 103 -10.74 -2.27 -0.96
C ARG A 103 -10.39 -1.86 0.47
N LEU A 104 -9.66 -2.72 1.18
CA LEU A 104 -9.21 -2.42 2.54
C LEU A 104 -8.23 -1.24 2.59
N ASN A 105 -7.40 -1.09 1.56
CA ASN A 105 -6.53 0.08 1.44
C ASN A 105 -7.36 1.38 1.36
N MET A 106 -8.43 1.39 0.59
CA MET A 106 -9.32 2.56 0.49
C MET A 106 -10.15 2.77 1.75
N GLU A 107 -10.58 1.70 2.43
CA GLU A 107 -11.24 1.83 3.74
C GLU A 107 -10.30 2.48 4.77
N GLN A 108 -9.03 2.08 4.81
CA GLN A 108 -8.02 2.70 5.68
C GLN A 108 -7.79 4.17 5.30
N THR A 109 -7.66 4.47 4.00
CA THR A 109 -7.49 5.85 3.51
C THR A 109 -8.66 6.74 3.93
N ALA A 110 -9.89 6.26 3.75
CA ALA A 110 -11.10 6.99 4.17
C ALA A 110 -11.18 7.18 5.69
N ALA A 111 -10.79 6.15 6.46
CA ALA A 111 -10.75 6.24 7.92
C ALA A 111 -9.68 7.24 8.41
N MET A 112 -8.49 7.25 7.79
CA MET A 112 -7.46 8.26 8.03
C MET A 112 -7.98 9.67 7.75
N GLN A 113 -8.64 9.87 6.62
CA GLN A 113 -9.16 11.19 6.24
C GLN A 113 -10.23 11.71 7.19
N LYS A 114 -11.03 10.82 7.79
CA LYS A 114 -12.00 11.21 8.85
C LYS A 114 -11.32 11.77 10.10
N VAL A 115 -10.09 11.35 10.38
CA VAL A 115 -9.30 11.88 11.49
C VAL A 115 -8.64 13.20 11.08
N SER A 116 -7.94 13.20 9.94
CA SER A 116 -7.23 14.37 9.42
C SER A 116 -6.88 14.19 7.95
N ASP A 117 -7.04 15.26 7.15
CA ASP A 117 -6.57 15.28 5.76
C ASP A 117 -5.04 15.13 5.70
N ASP A 118 -4.31 15.66 6.69
CA ASP A 118 -2.86 15.53 6.81
C ASP A 118 -2.45 14.07 7.04
N ASP A 119 -3.11 13.36 7.95
CA ASP A 119 -2.82 11.94 8.21
C ASP A 119 -3.14 11.09 7.00
N CYS A 120 -4.24 11.35 6.29
CA CYS A 120 -4.56 10.70 5.04
C CYS A 120 -3.46 10.91 3.99
N PHE A 121 -3.01 12.14 3.82
CA PHE A 121 -1.96 12.47 2.86
C PHE A 121 -0.63 11.79 3.22
N ARG A 122 -0.23 11.79 4.48
CA ARG A 122 0.97 11.11 4.97
C ARG A 122 0.87 9.59 4.85
N PHE A 123 -0.33 9.04 5.03
CA PHE A 123 -0.59 7.62 4.82
C PHE A 123 -0.43 7.24 3.34
N LEU A 124 -0.95 8.06 2.42
CA LEU A 124 -0.82 7.83 0.98
C LEU A 124 0.60 8.11 0.45
N TYR A 125 1.27 9.14 0.96
CA TYR A 125 2.52 9.68 0.42
C TYR A 125 3.62 9.84 1.49
N PRO A 126 4.02 8.74 2.15
CA PRO A 126 4.99 8.79 3.24
C PRO A 126 6.35 9.37 2.80
N ALA A 127 6.75 9.15 1.55
CA ALA A 127 8.00 9.70 1.00
C ALA A 127 7.97 11.23 0.82
N VAL A 128 6.79 11.86 0.81
CA VAL A 128 6.64 13.32 0.61
C VAL A 128 6.65 14.08 1.93
N LYS A 129 5.92 13.57 2.94
CA LYS A 129 5.68 14.33 4.19
C LYS A 129 5.97 13.50 5.45
N GLY A 130 6.62 12.37 5.32
CA GLY A 130 6.78 11.38 6.38
C GLY A 130 5.53 10.53 6.57
N GLY A 131 5.70 9.29 7.06
CA GLY A 131 4.61 8.35 7.27
C GLY A 131 3.76 8.67 8.51
N VAL A 132 2.63 8.02 8.62
CA VAL A 132 1.78 7.97 9.81
C VAL A 132 1.66 6.51 10.27
N ASN A 133 1.59 6.32 11.58
CA ASN A 133 1.38 5.01 12.16
C ASN A 133 -0.12 4.66 12.19
N PRO A 134 -0.63 3.78 11.29
CA PRO A 134 -2.05 3.49 11.23
C PRO A 134 -2.58 2.78 12.47
N MET A 135 -1.74 2.03 13.21
CA MET A 135 -2.13 1.36 14.46
C MET A 135 -2.52 2.33 15.58
N ARG A 136 -2.03 3.57 15.51
CA ARG A 136 -2.37 4.61 16.49
C ARG A 136 -3.62 5.41 16.13
N VAL A 137 -4.06 5.29 14.88
CA VAL A 137 -5.10 6.15 14.31
C VAL A 137 -6.35 5.37 13.96
N LEU A 138 -6.20 4.15 13.44
CA LEU A 138 -7.30 3.34 12.93
C LEU A 138 -7.84 2.36 13.96
N ASP A 139 -9.11 2.00 13.82
CA ASP A 139 -9.74 0.99 14.64
C ASP A 139 -9.07 -0.38 14.50
N LYS A 140 -8.95 -1.07 15.63
CA LYS A 140 -8.34 -2.40 15.67
C LYS A 140 -9.00 -3.38 14.71
N SER A 141 -10.33 -3.36 14.57
CA SER A 141 -11.06 -4.27 13.68
C SER A 141 -10.69 -4.08 12.21
N LEU A 142 -10.49 -2.84 11.76
CA LEU A 142 -10.03 -2.54 10.41
C LEU A 142 -8.60 -3.01 10.19
N MET A 143 -7.74 -2.83 11.20
CA MET A 143 -6.37 -3.29 11.15
C MET A 143 -6.27 -4.81 11.13
N ASP A 144 -7.07 -5.52 11.93
CA ASP A 144 -7.11 -6.99 11.95
C ASP A 144 -7.57 -7.55 10.58
N ARG A 145 -8.62 -6.97 9.97
CA ARG A 145 -9.08 -7.35 8.61
C ARG A 145 -7.98 -7.12 7.57
N ARG A 146 -7.27 -6.00 7.67
CA ARG A 146 -6.16 -5.69 6.77
C ARG A 146 -5.03 -6.72 6.90
N MET A 147 -4.62 -7.04 8.13
CA MET A 147 -3.58 -8.05 8.39
C MET A 147 -3.96 -9.41 7.82
N GLN A 148 -5.22 -9.82 8.01
CA GLN A 148 -5.71 -11.08 7.47
C GLN A 148 -5.69 -11.09 5.94
N ALA A 149 -6.16 -10.03 5.29
CA ALA A 149 -6.14 -9.92 3.84
C ALA A 149 -4.71 -9.93 3.27
N ASP A 150 -3.74 -9.30 3.94
CA ASP A 150 -2.33 -9.34 3.55
C ASP A 150 -1.78 -10.78 3.61
N VAL A 151 -2.10 -11.53 4.66
CA VAL A 151 -1.72 -12.94 4.81
C VAL A 151 -2.33 -13.80 3.71
N GLU A 152 -3.63 -13.66 3.47
CA GLU A 152 -4.36 -14.41 2.45
C GLU A 152 -3.81 -14.10 1.06
N MET A 153 -3.59 -12.83 0.75
CA MET A 153 -3.02 -12.38 -0.52
C MET A 153 -1.62 -12.96 -0.76
N MET A 154 -0.73 -12.87 0.23
CA MET A 154 0.64 -13.39 0.10
C MET A 154 0.67 -14.91 -0.05
N ARG A 155 -0.17 -15.65 0.70
CA ARG A 155 -0.27 -17.10 0.58
C ARG A 155 -0.85 -17.52 -0.77
N ALA A 156 -1.92 -16.87 -1.21
CA ALA A 156 -2.55 -17.14 -2.49
C ALA A 156 -1.62 -16.85 -3.68
N ALA A 157 -0.81 -15.79 -3.59
CA ALA A 157 0.19 -15.44 -4.61
C ALA A 157 1.31 -16.50 -4.78
N ALA A 158 1.52 -17.36 -3.79
CA ALA A 158 2.48 -18.47 -3.83
C ALA A 158 1.80 -19.84 -3.98
N GLY A 159 0.47 -19.90 -4.00
CA GLY A 159 -0.35 -21.11 -4.05
C GLY A 159 -0.58 -21.63 -5.45
N PRO A 160 -1.40 -22.72 -5.57
CA PRO A 160 -1.70 -23.35 -6.85
C PRO A 160 -2.53 -22.44 -7.77
N ASP A 161 -3.35 -21.54 -7.22
CA ASP A 161 -4.20 -20.60 -7.98
C ASP A 161 -3.46 -19.29 -8.32
N ARG A 162 -2.13 -19.35 -8.30
CA ARG A 162 -1.29 -18.20 -8.62
C ARG A 162 -1.65 -17.63 -9.98
N HIS A 163 -1.91 -16.32 -10.02
CA HIS A 163 -2.19 -15.59 -11.25
C HIS A 163 -0.93 -15.34 -12.08
N THR A 164 -1.08 -15.39 -13.40
CA THR A 164 -0.03 -15.00 -14.36
C THR A 164 -0.56 -13.89 -15.24
N VAL A 165 0.01 -12.70 -15.09
CA VAL A 165 -0.39 -11.52 -15.87
C VAL A 165 -0.03 -11.69 -17.34
N THR A 166 -1.03 -11.55 -18.22
CA THR A 166 -0.86 -11.61 -19.68
C THR A 166 -0.77 -10.23 -20.33
N GLN A 167 -0.26 -10.17 -21.56
CA GLN A 167 -0.28 -8.94 -22.33
C GLN A 167 -1.72 -8.47 -22.63
N GLN A 168 -2.61 -9.39 -22.91
CA GLN A 168 -4.03 -9.09 -23.15
C GLN A 168 -4.70 -8.46 -21.93
N GLU A 169 -4.43 -9.00 -20.72
CA GLU A 169 -4.92 -8.40 -19.47
C GLU A 169 -4.42 -6.95 -19.31
N ARG A 170 -3.13 -6.70 -19.56
CA ARG A 170 -2.57 -5.35 -19.49
C ARG A 170 -3.22 -4.39 -20.49
N ASP A 171 -3.50 -4.85 -21.71
CA ASP A 171 -4.14 -4.01 -22.73
C ASP A 171 -5.60 -3.75 -22.40
N THR A 172 -6.31 -4.74 -21.87
CA THR A 172 -7.67 -4.57 -21.32
C THR A 172 -7.68 -3.60 -20.16
N ALA A 173 -6.78 -3.75 -19.20
CA ALA A 173 -6.67 -2.85 -18.04
C ALA A 173 -6.40 -1.40 -18.44
N ARG A 174 -5.55 -1.16 -19.46
CA ARG A 174 -5.34 0.19 -20.03
C ARG A 174 -6.60 0.76 -20.65
N ALA A 175 -7.36 -0.07 -21.37
CA ALA A 175 -8.64 0.36 -21.95
C ALA A 175 -9.67 0.70 -20.86
N ASP A 176 -9.69 -0.06 -19.76
CA ASP A 176 -10.62 0.13 -18.65
C ASP A 176 -10.32 1.38 -17.81
N VAL A 177 -9.06 1.64 -17.55
CA VAL A 177 -8.66 2.81 -16.76
C VAL A 177 -8.77 4.11 -17.53
N ALA A 178 -8.67 4.10 -18.86
CA ALA A 178 -8.67 5.31 -19.68
C ALA A 178 -9.91 6.19 -19.48
N PRO A 179 -11.17 5.70 -19.51
CA PRO A 179 -12.35 6.51 -19.24
C PRO A 179 -12.41 7.02 -17.79
N ILE A 180 -11.91 6.25 -16.83
CA ILE A 180 -11.82 6.67 -15.42
C ILE A 180 -10.88 7.88 -15.32
N MET A 181 -9.69 7.81 -15.92
CA MET A 181 -8.72 8.91 -15.93
C MET A 181 -9.28 10.16 -16.62
N GLN A 182 -10.02 10.01 -17.72
CA GLN A 182 -10.69 11.14 -18.39
C GLN A 182 -11.76 11.79 -17.51
N LYS A 183 -12.57 10.97 -16.81
CA LYS A 183 -13.58 11.45 -15.86
C LYS A 183 -12.92 12.25 -14.72
N LEU A 184 -11.84 11.74 -14.16
CA LEU A 184 -11.11 12.42 -13.09
C LEU A 184 -10.42 13.69 -13.59
N ALA A 185 -9.79 13.67 -14.76
CA ALA A 185 -9.20 14.87 -15.36
C ALA A 185 -10.24 15.97 -15.57
N LYS A 186 -11.47 15.61 -15.99
CA LYS A 186 -12.58 16.56 -16.11
C LYS A 186 -13.06 17.10 -14.76
N LYS A 187 -13.11 16.23 -13.72
CA LYS A 187 -13.57 16.62 -12.36
C LYS A 187 -12.55 17.51 -11.65
N TYR A 188 -11.27 17.20 -11.74
CA TYR A 188 -10.22 17.84 -10.95
C TYR A 188 -9.40 18.90 -11.72
N GLY A 189 -9.57 19.01 -13.05
CA GLY A 189 -8.84 19.99 -13.85
C GLY A 189 -7.32 19.89 -13.69
N ASP A 190 -6.68 21.02 -13.40
CA ASP A 190 -5.23 21.08 -13.22
C ASP A 190 -4.73 20.27 -12.02
N ASP A 191 -5.57 20.06 -11.01
CA ASP A 191 -5.19 19.29 -9.82
C ASP A 191 -5.12 17.78 -10.08
N PHE A 192 -5.61 17.31 -11.22
CA PHE A 192 -5.42 15.91 -11.66
C PHE A 192 -3.93 15.52 -11.72
N GLN A 193 -3.03 16.49 -11.96
CA GLN A 193 -1.59 16.24 -11.92
C GLN A 193 -1.05 15.75 -10.57
N LEU A 194 -1.79 15.91 -9.46
CA LEU A 194 -1.39 15.44 -8.14
C LEU A 194 -1.20 13.92 -8.09
N LEU A 195 -1.89 13.16 -8.93
CA LEU A 195 -1.64 11.72 -9.09
C LEU A 195 -0.22 11.41 -9.58
N GLN A 196 0.36 12.27 -10.41
CA GLN A 196 1.70 12.07 -10.97
C GLN A 196 2.79 12.82 -10.18
N ASN A 197 2.40 13.84 -9.43
CA ASN A 197 3.31 14.70 -8.68
C ASN A 197 2.79 14.92 -7.25
N PRO A 198 2.87 13.89 -6.38
CA PRO A 198 2.35 13.97 -5.01
C PRO A 198 2.94 15.12 -4.20
N SER A 199 4.20 15.51 -4.47
CA SER A 199 4.84 16.64 -3.78
C SER A 199 4.10 17.96 -3.95
N LYS A 200 3.35 18.14 -5.04
CA LYS A 200 2.48 19.32 -5.24
C LYS A 200 1.19 19.26 -4.40
N GLY A 201 0.94 18.14 -3.74
CA GLY A 201 -0.20 17.93 -2.85
C GLY A 201 0.00 18.52 -1.45
N VAL A 202 1.23 18.97 -1.12
CA VAL A 202 1.49 19.68 0.14
C VAL A 202 0.72 21.02 0.12
N GLY A 203 -0.16 21.21 1.13
CA GLY A 203 -1.13 22.30 1.16
C GLY A 203 -2.43 22.02 0.42
N LYS A 204 -2.57 20.83 -0.20
CA LYS A 204 -3.78 20.33 -0.87
C LYS A 204 -4.09 18.88 -0.45
N GLU A 205 -3.83 18.55 0.82
CA GLU A 205 -3.90 17.21 1.37
C GLU A 205 -5.28 16.58 1.14
N LYS A 206 -6.34 17.32 1.49
CA LYS A 206 -7.72 16.88 1.26
C LYS A 206 -7.97 16.50 -0.19
N LEU A 207 -7.60 17.38 -1.11
CA LEU A 207 -7.82 17.19 -2.53
C LEU A 207 -7.06 15.98 -3.08
N SER A 208 -5.84 15.77 -2.61
CA SER A 208 -5.02 14.61 -2.95
C SER A 208 -5.66 13.30 -2.47
N CYS A 209 -6.21 13.29 -1.25
CA CYS A 209 -6.93 12.14 -0.70
C CYS A 209 -8.22 11.85 -1.45
N ASP A 210 -9.03 12.88 -1.73
CA ASP A 210 -10.28 12.74 -2.48
C ASP A 210 -10.01 12.18 -3.89
N LEU A 211 -8.98 12.68 -4.57
CA LEU A 211 -8.60 12.25 -5.91
C LEU A 211 -8.19 10.77 -5.96
N VAL A 212 -7.41 10.31 -4.98
CA VAL A 212 -7.00 8.91 -4.88
C VAL A 212 -8.18 7.99 -4.57
N GLN A 213 -9.05 8.39 -3.65
CA GLN A 213 -10.26 7.61 -3.31
C GLN A 213 -11.23 7.55 -4.49
N ASP A 214 -11.41 8.64 -5.22
CA ASP A 214 -12.24 8.65 -6.43
C ASP A 214 -11.65 7.74 -7.53
N LEU A 215 -10.34 7.74 -7.71
CA LEU A 215 -9.68 6.85 -8.67
C LEU A 215 -9.99 5.39 -8.34
N TRP A 216 -9.65 4.98 -7.12
CA TRP A 216 -9.81 3.59 -6.72
C TRP A 216 -11.27 3.19 -6.53
N GLY A 217 -12.15 4.10 -6.10
CA GLY A 217 -13.59 3.85 -6.07
C GLY A 217 -14.13 3.50 -7.46
N ASN A 218 -13.80 4.28 -8.49
CA ASN A 218 -14.21 3.97 -9.86
C ASN A 218 -13.58 2.67 -10.41
N VAL A 219 -12.37 2.32 -10.00
CA VAL A 219 -11.75 1.03 -10.37
C VAL A 219 -12.45 -0.13 -9.68
N LEU A 220 -12.76 -0.02 -8.39
CA LEU A 220 -13.42 -1.04 -7.61
C LEU A 220 -14.90 -1.24 -7.98
N ASP A 221 -15.51 -0.31 -8.71
CA ASP A 221 -16.84 -0.43 -9.33
C ASP A 221 -16.84 -1.29 -10.62
N LEU A 222 -15.66 -1.60 -11.18
CA LEU A 222 -15.55 -2.51 -12.31
C LEU A 222 -15.82 -3.97 -11.88
N PRO A 223 -16.16 -4.87 -12.81
CA PRO A 223 -16.17 -6.30 -12.53
C PRO A 223 -14.82 -6.76 -11.94
N GLU A 224 -14.85 -7.74 -11.01
CA GLU A 224 -13.70 -8.14 -10.20
C GLU A 224 -12.43 -8.39 -11.02
N GLU A 225 -12.52 -9.18 -12.11
CA GLU A 225 -11.40 -9.48 -13.00
C GLU A 225 -10.80 -8.19 -13.62
N ARG A 226 -11.64 -7.27 -14.04
CA ARG A 226 -11.21 -6.00 -14.65
C ARG A 226 -10.59 -5.07 -13.62
N ALA A 227 -11.19 -4.96 -12.43
CA ALA A 227 -10.62 -4.21 -11.32
C ALA A 227 -9.24 -4.75 -10.93
N ALA A 228 -9.11 -6.08 -10.80
CA ALA A 228 -7.83 -6.73 -10.51
C ALA A 228 -6.78 -6.46 -11.58
N GLY A 229 -7.15 -6.53 -12.86
CA GLY A 229 -6.27 -6.20 -13.99
C GLY A 229 -5.74 -4.76 -13.91
N VAL A 230 -6.61 -3.78 -13.62
CA VAL A 230 -6.22 -2.37 -13.46
C VAL A 230 -5.29 -2.20 -12.26
N ILE A 231 -5.58 -2.85 -11.12
CA ILE A 231 -4.73 -2.79 -9.93
C ILE A 231 -3.35 -3.36 -10.24
N ARG A 232 -3.25 -4.54 -10.90
CA ARG A 232 -1.97 -5.14 -11.30
C ARG A 232 -1.19 -4.27 -12.28
N LEU A 233 -1.88 -3.67 -13.26
CA LEU A 233 -1.26 -2.72 -14.19
C LEU A 233 -0.61 -1.56 -13.42
N ALA A 234 -1.35 -0.98 -12.52
CA ALA A 234 -0.91 0.16 -11.72
C ALA A 234 0.33 -0.17 -10.87
N VAL A 235 0.34 -1.31 -10.17
CA VAL A 235 1.49 -1.71 -9.34
C VAL A 235 2.68 -2.21 -10.16
N SER A 236 2.51 -2.57 -11.43
CA SER A 236 3.61 -2.98 -12.31
C SER A 236 4.46 -1.80 -12.80
N GLU A 237 3.95 -0.58 -12.69
CA GLU A 237 4.61 0.65 -13.13
C GLU A 237 5.33 1.38 -11.97
N MET A 238 5.27 0.81 -10.74
CA MET A 238 5.98 1.27 -9.54
C MET A 238 7.39 0.68 -9.48
#